data_9dc03edb6544bcb0737efefa8a6e9378
#
_entry.id   9dc03edb6544bcb0737efefa8a6e9378
#
_cell.length_a   1.000
_cell.length_b   1.000
_cell.length_c   1.000
_cell.angle_alpha   90.00
_cell.angle_beta   90.00
_cell.angle_gamma   90.00
#
_symmetry.space_group_name_H-M   'P 1'
#
loop_
_entity.id
_entity.type
_entity.pdbx_description
1 polymer ?
#
loop_
_entity_poly.entity_id
_entity_poly.type
_entity_poly.pdbx_seq_one_letter_code
_entity_poly.pdbx_strand_id
1 'polypeptide(L)'
;MNEKGFTLIEMLVVMLVISILLLITIPNVTKHNQSIQKKGCEGLINMVQAQITAYQMDHDGKTPNRAELESEGYIKKNLKCPNGKAIKISNGKAQAD
;
A
#
# COMPACT_ATOMS: atom_id res chain seq x y z
N MET A 1 -19.49 -11.58 -44.10
CA MET A 1 -19.17 -11.64 -42.71
C MET A 1 -20.33 -11.14 -41.87
N ASN A 2 -20.53 -11.72 -40.74
CA ASN A 2 -21.63 -11.35 -39.88
C ASN A 2 -21.27 -10.11 -39.07
N GLU A 3 -21.96 -9.02 -39.34
CA GLU A 3 -21.68 -7.74 -38.67
C GLU A 3 -22.53 -7.52 -37.44
N LYS A 4 -23.31 -8.49 -37.04
CA LYS A 4 -24.30 -8.32 -35.98
C LYS A 4 -23.76 -8.66 -34.58
N GLY A 5 -22.47 -8.79 -34.45
CA GLY A 5 -21.86 -9.06 -33.16
C GLY A 5 -21.04 -10.36 -33.20
N PHE A 6 -20.62 -10.76 -32.03
CA PHE A 6 -19.78 -11.94 -31.90
C PHE A 6 -20.59 -13.21 -31.97
N THR A 7 -20.00 -14.25 -32.58
CA THR A 7 -20.61 -15.56 -32.56
C THR A 7 -20.44 -16.20 -31.17
N LEU A 8 -21.23 -17.23 -30.91
CA LEU A 8 -21.13 -17.97 -29.67
C LEU A 8 -19.73 -18.56 -29.47
N ILE A 9 -19.16 -19.09 -30.56
CA ILE A 9 -17.83 -19.69 -30.51
C ILE A 9 -16.74 -18.66 -30.22
N GLU A 10 -16.89 -17.48 -30.80
CA GLU A 10 -15.92 -16.39 -30.49
C GLU A 10 -15.91 -16.05 -29.02
N MET A 11 -17.08 -15.92 -28.43
CA MET A 11 -17.17 -15.60 -27.00
C MET A 11 -16.62 -16.73 -26.13
N LEU A 12 -16.84 -17.97 -26.50
CA LEU A 12 -16.28 -19.11 -25.78
C LEU A 12 -14.75 -19.10 -25.83
N VAL A 13 -14.18 -18.80 -27.00
CA VAL A 13 -12.74 -18.71 -27.15
C VAL A 13 -12.16 -17.56 -26.31
N VAL A 14 -12.83 -16.43 -26.32
CA VAL A 14 -12.39 -15.27 -25.52
C VAL A 14 -12.38 -15.63 -24.03
N MET A 15 -13.44 -16.26 -23.54
CA MET A 15 -13.51 -16.68 -22.16
C MET A 15 -12.40 -17.68 -21.80
N LEU A 16 -12.12 -18.62 -22.70
CA LEU A 16 -11.07 -19.60 -22.52
C LEU A 16 -9.70 -18.90 -22.39
N VAL A 17 -9.40 -17.98 -23.29
CA VAL A 17 -8.13 -17.26 -23.30
C VAL A 17 -7.96 -16.44 -22.00
N ILE A 18 -8.99 -15.74 -21.59
CA ILE A 18 -8.96 -14.96 -20.36
C ILE A 18 -8.69 -15.87 -19.16
N SER A 19 -9.36 -17.02 -19.12
CA SER A 19 -9.19 -17.97 -18.02
C SER A 19 -7.76 -18.48 -17.92
N ILE A 20 -7.17 -18.83 -19.07
CA ILE A 20 -5.78 -19.31 -19.12
C ILE A 20 -4.81 -18.23 -18.65
N LEU A 21 -4.98 -17.00 -19.11
CA LEU A 21 -4.11 -15.90 -18.74
C LEU A 21 -4.20 -15.60 -17.24
N LEU A 22 -5.39 -15.67 -16.67
CA LEU A 22 -5.58 -15.45 -15.24
C LEU A 22 -4.89 -16.54 -14.42
N LEU A 23 -4.97 -17.79 -14.85
CA LEU A 23 -4.32 -18.89 -14.14
C LEU A 23 -2.80 -18.75 -14.15
N ILE A 24 -2.23 -18.29 -15.25
CA ILE A 24 -0.79 -18.06 -15.35
C ILE A 24 -0.36 -16.91 -14.47
N THR A 25 -1.18 -15.88 -14.34
CA THR A 25 -0.84 -14.63 -13.62
C THR A 25 -0.90 -14.81 -12.11
N ILE A 26 -1.80 -15.63 -11.59
CA ILE A 26 -2.03 -15.77 -10.16
C ILE A 26 -0.75 -16.08 -9.35
N PRO A 27 0.11 -17.04 -9.74
CA PRO A 27 1.33 -17.31 -8.98
C PRO A 27 2.28 -16.12 -8.93
N ASN A 28 2.37 -15.36 -10.02
CA ASN A 28 3.21 -14.17 -10.08
C ASN A 28 2.70 -13.08 -9.14
N VAL A 29 1.39 -12.93 -9.05
CA VAL A 29 0.78 -11.96 -8.15
C VAL A 29 1.16 -12.24 -6.70
N THR A 30 1.23 -13.51 -6.31
CA THR A 30 1.58 -13.87 -4.94
C THR A 30 3.00 -13.41 -4.56
N LYS A 31 3.97 -13.58 -5.46
CA LYS A 31 5.32 -13.11 -5.22
C LYS A 31 5.40 -11.59 -5.19
N HIS A 32 4.74 -10.94 -6.12
CA HIS A 32 4.71 -9.47 -6.17
C HIS A 32 4.04 -8.88 -4.95
N ASN A 33 3.10 -9.59 -4.36
CA ASN A 33 2.38 -9.09 -3.19
C ASN A 33 3.30 -8.86 -2.01
N GLN A 34 4.27 -9.75 -1.77
CA GLN A 34 5.25 -9.56 -0.71
C GLN A 34 6.13 -8.34 -0.96
N SER A 35 6.56 -8.16 -2.20
CA SER A 35 7.37 -7.01 -2.59
C SER A 35 6.58 -5.70 -2.44
N ILE A 36 5.31 -5.71 -2.83
CA ILE A 36 4.42 -4.55 -2.69
C ILE A 36 4.22 -4.20 -1.22
N GLN A 37 4.03 -5.18 -0.36
CA GLN A 37 3.86 -4.95 1.07
C GLN A 37 5.11 -4.33 1.69
N LYS A 38 6.29 -4.80 1.30
CA LYS A 38 7.54 -4.25 1.79
C LYS A 38 7.72 -2.81 1.35
N LYS A 39 7.48 -2.52 0.07
CA LYS A 39 7.57 -1.17 -0.46
C LYS A 39 6.49 -0.26 0.09
N GLY A 40 5.31 -0.80 0.34
CA GLY A 40 4.23 -0.07 0.97
C GLY A 40 4.60 0.37 2.38
N CYS A 41 5.30 -0.50 3.13
CA CYS A 41 5.79 -0.16 4.46
C CYS A 41 6.82 0.96 4.39
N GLU A 42 7.77 0.90 3.45
CA GLU A 42 8.76 1.96 3.27
C GLU A 42 8.10 3.29 2.91
N GLY A 43 7.12 3.26 2.01
CA GLY A 43 6.36 4.46 1.64
C GLY A 43 5.60 5.04 2.81
N LEU A 44 5.00 4.18 3.63
CA LEU A 44 4.27 4.61 4.81
C LEU A 44 5.20 5.23 5.84
N ILE A 45 6.39 4.65 6.03
CA ILE A 45 7.41 5.21 6.91
C ILE A 45 7.84 6.59 6.43
N ASN A 46 8.04 6.76 5.13
CA ASN A 46 8.40 8.06 4.56
C ASN A 46 7.27 9.08 4.76
N MET A 47 6.02 8.65 4.65
CA MET A 47 4.87 9.52 4.90
C MET A 47 4.82 9.96 6.37
N VAL A 48 5.03 9.03 7.29
CA VAL A 48 5.06 9.35 8.73
C VAL A 48 6.22 10.31 9.02
N GLN A 49 7.37 10.09 8.40
CA GLN A 49 8.52 10.97 8.56
C GLN A 49 8.20 12.40 8.10
N ALA A 50 7.47 12.53 7.00
CA ALA A 50 7.01 13.83 6.51
C ALA A 50 6.05 14.49 7.51
N GLN A 51 5.18 13.71 8.14
CA GLN A 51 4.27 14.23 9.16
C GLN A 51 5.01 14.67 10.42
N ILE A 52 6.07 13.96 10.78
CA ILE A 52 6.92 14.38 11.89
C ILE A 52 7.55 15.75 11.59
N THR A 53 8.03 15.94 10.38
CA THR A 53 8.59 17.22 9.95
C THR A 53 7.53 18.32 9.99
N ALA A 54 6.32 18.03 9.53
CA ALA A 54 5.22 19.00 9.57
C ALA A 54 4.88 19.39 11.02
N TYR A 55 4.86 18.42 11.92
CA TYR A 55 4.63 18.67 13.34
C TYR A 55 5.71 19.59 13.90
N GLN A 56 6.96 19.32 13.59
CA GLN A 56 8.08 20.16 14.06
C GLN A 56 7.97 21.57 13.55
N MET A 57 7.54 21.77 12.32
CA MET A 57 7.34 23.10 11.76
C MET A 57 6.21 23.84 12.47
N ASP A 58 5.16 23.14 12.87
CA ASP A 58 4.01 23.74 13.56
C ASP A 58 4.26 23.96 15.05
N HIS A 59 5.23 23.29 15.64
CA HIS A 59 5.48 23.30 17.08
C HIS A 59 6.91 23.73 17.44
N ASP A 60 7.49 24.62 16.64
CA ASP A 60 8.80 25.22 16.92
C ASP A 60 9.92 24.22 17.13
N GLY A 61 9.93 23.17 16.33
CA GLY A 61 11.01 22.20 16.34
C GLY A 61 10.89 21.09 17.37
N LYS A 62 9.77 21.02 18.07
CA LYS A 62 9.55 19.94 19.04
C LYS A 62 9.43 18.60 18.33
N THR A 63 10.10 17.59 18.89
CA THR A 63 10.05 16.24 18.34
C THR A 63 8.83 15.50 18.91
N PRO A 64 7.86 15.10 18.07
CA PRO A 64 6.68 14.40 18.56
C PRO A 64 6.93 12.91 18.78
N ASN A 65 6.13 12.30 19.65
CA ASN A 65 6.01 10.86 19.69
C ASN A 65 4.79 10.43 18.90
N ARG A 66 4.59 9.11 18.81
CA ARG A 66 3.45 8.58 18.02
C ARG A 66 2.11 9.04 18.58
N ALA A 67 1.97 9.03 19.90
CA ALA A 67 0.71 9.42 20.54
C ALA A 67 0.36 10.88 20.23
N GLU A 68 1.33 11.75 20.21
CA GLU A 68 1.11 13.16 19.87
C GLU A 68 0.68 13.33 18.42
N LEU A 69 1.30 12.58 17.50
CA LEU A 69 0.91 12.62 16.10
C LEU A 69 -0.50 12.11 15.90
N GLU A 70 -0.88 11.05 16.60
CA GLU A 70 -2.24 10.50 16.50
C GLU A 70 -3.28 11.45 17.09
N SER A 71 -2.98 12.04 18.26
CA SER A 71 -3.96 12.90 18.94
C SER A 71 -4.20 14.20 18.20
N GLU A 72 -3.20 14.72 17.49
CA GLU A 72 -3.34 15.96 16.74
C GLU A 72 -3.72 15.74 15.27
N GLY A 73 -3.94 14.50 14.87
CA GLY A 73 -4.46 14.20 13.54
C GLY A 73 -3.44 14.16 12.42
N TYR A 74 -2.16 14.17 12.73
CA TYR A 74 -1.12 14.04 11.70
C TYR A 74 -1.06 12.65 11.09
N ILE A 75 -1.34 11.62 11.88
CA ILE A 75 -1.42 10.24 11.41
C ILE A 75 -2.67 9.59 11.97
N LYS A 76 -3.09 8.50 11.34
CA LYS A 76 -4.25 7.72 11.79
C LYS A 76 -3.88 6.90 13.03
N LYS A 77 -4.85 6.67 13.89
CA LYS A 77 -4.66 5.79 15.03
C LYS A 77 -4.41 4.37 14.54
N ASN A 78 -3.53 3.67 15.23
CA ASN A 78 -3.19 2.27 14.93
C ASN A 78 -2.65 2.07 13.52
N LEU A 79 -1.93 3.07 13.00
CA LEU A 79 -1.33 2.96 11.68
C LEU A 79 -0.26 1.87 11.67
N LYS A 80 -0.38 0.95 10.73
CA LYS A 80 0.54 -0.19 10.59
C LYS A 80 0.93 -0.38 9.15
N CYS A 81 2.09 -1.02 8.94
CA CYS A 81 2.49 -1.42 7.60
C CYS A 81 1.54 -2.49 7.04
N PRO A 82 1.43 -2.61 5.70
CA PRO A 82 0.58 -3.64 5.10
C PRO A 82 0.94 -5.07 5.53
N ASN A 83 2.19 -5.31 5.91
CA ASN A 83 2.62 -6.63 6.39
C ASN A 83 2.34 -6.85 7.88
N GLY A 84 1.63 -5.94 8.53
CA GLY A 84 1.27 -6.06 9.93
C GLY A 84 2.27 -5.51 10.92
N LYS A 85 3.43 -5.09 10.47
CA LYS A 85 4.44 -4.53 11.36
C LYS A 85 4.02 -3.13 11.84
N ALA A 86 4.21 -2.88 13.12
CA ALA A 86 3.90 -1.57 13.68
C ALA A 86 4.98 -0.55 13.29
N ILE A 87 4.58 0.70 13.20
CA ILE A 87 5.50 1.79 12.92
C ILE A 87 5.89 2.41 14.26
N LYS A 88 7.19 2.46 14.53
CA LYS A 88 7.74 3.08 15.74
C LYS A 88 8.37 4.39 15.41
N ILE A 89 8.24 5.35 16.32
CA ILE A 89 8.87 6.66 16.19
C ILE A 89 9.83 6.83 17.35
N SER A 90 11.10 7.05 17.01
CA SER A 90 12.16 7.21 17.99
C SER A 90 13.07 8.36 17.57
N ASN A 91 13.25 9.33 18.46
CA ASN A 91 14.11 10.50 18.22
C ASN A 91 13.77 11.23 16.91
N GLY A 92 12.48 11.31 16.58
CA GLY A 92 12.03 11.99 15.38
C GLY A 92 12.18 11.19 14.11
N LYS A 93 12.48 9.90 14.20
CA LYS A 93 12.58 9.01 13.04
C LYS A 93 11.54 7.93 13.10
N ALA A 94 10.87 7.71 11.99
CA ALA A 94 9.90 6.62 11.83
C ALA A 94 10.61 5.36 11.37
N GLN A 95 10.28 4.24 11.98
CA GLN A 95 10.88 2.94 11.67
C GLN A 95 9.82 1.85 11.73
N ALA A 96 10.02 0.79 10.93
CA ALA A 96 9.20 -0.41 11.05
C ALA A 96 9.73 -1.28 12.19
N ASP A 97 8.79 -1.88 12.88
CA ASP A 97 9.13 -2.76 14.00
C ASP A 97 9.73 -4.09 13.53
#